data_878df050439b90fb5300b4ddfbc8c26c
#
_entry.id   878df050439b90fb5300b4ddfbc8c26c
#
_cell.length_a   1.000
_cell.length_b   1.000
_cell.length_c   1.000
_cell.angle_alpha   90.00
_cell.angle_beta   90.00
_cell.angle_gamma   90.00
#
_symmetry.space_group_name_H-M   'P 1'
#
loop_
_entity.id
_entity.type
_entity.pdbx_description
1 polymer ?
#
loop_
_entity_poly.entity_id
_entity_poly.type
_entity_poly.pdbx_seq_one_letter_code
_entity_poly.pdbx_strand_id
1 'polypeptide(L)' 'FANKFAAELLMPVDEVRKLHADGQPSYIMAHYFGVSDDAMTYRLKNLRLG' A
#
# COMPACT_ATOMS: atom_id res chain seq x y z
N PHE A 1 12.20 -11.86 1.85
CA PHE A 1 11.51 -11.35 2.99
C PHE A 1 11.54 -9.83 2.99
N ALA A 2 10.43 -9.30 3.24
CA ALA A 2 10.32 -7.86 3.31
C ALA A 2 10.30 -7.49 4.77
N ASN A 3 11.08 -6.52 5.11
CA ASN A 3 11.00 -6.06 6.47
C ASN A 3 10.13 -4.81 6.52
N LYS A 4 9.79 -4.46 7.72
CA LYS A 4 8.94 -3.33 7.99
C LYS A 4 9.50 -2.03 7.42
N PHE A 5 10.78 -1.89 7.54
CA PHE A 5 11.46 -0.69 7.12
C PHE A 5 11.35 -0.47 5.61
N ALA A 6 11.56 -1.54 4.84
CA ALA A 6 11.45 -1.45 3.39
C ALA A 6 10.03 -1.09 2.96
N ALA A 7 9.03 -1.67 3.63
CA ALA A 7 7.64 -1.37 3.32
C ALA A 7 7.31 0.09 3.57
N GLU A 8 7.85 0.66 4.64
CA GLU A 8 7.62 2.07 4.94
C GLU A 8 8.21 2.97 3.87
N LEU A 9 9.37 2.62 3.36
CA LEU A 9 10.01 3.43 2.33
C LEU A 9 9.27 3.38 1.01
N LEU A 10 8.76 2.20 0.64
CA LEU A 10 8.09 2.01 -0.63
C LEU A 10 6.63 2.45 -0.60
N MET A 11 5.99 2.27 0.55
CA MET A 11 4.56 2.58 0.69
C MET A 11 4.33 3.30 2.00
N PRO A 12 4.66 4.60 2.05
CA PRO A 12 4.44 5.37 3.28
C PRO A 12 2.98 5.37 3.68
N VAL A 13 2.72 5.26 4.98
CA VAL A 13 1.38 5.18 5.52
C VAL A 13 0.50 6.35 5.06
N ASP A 14 1.05 7.54 5.11
CA ASP A 14 0.28 8.74 4.76
C ASP A 14 -0.21 8.70 3.31
N GLU A 15 0.67 8.26 2.41
CA GLU A 15 0.33 8.16 0.99
C GLU A 15 -0.72 7.08 0.77
N VAL A 16 -0.55 5.95 1.43
CA VAL A 16 -1.49 4.84 1.30
C VAL A 16 -2.88 5.29 1.78
N ARG A 17 -2.93 5.94 2.92
CA ARG A 17 -4.20 6.41 3.46
C ARG A 17 -4.86 7.44 2.56
N LYS A 18 -4.07 8.32 1.98
CA LYS A 18 -4.59 9.34 1.09
C LYS A 18 -5.24 8.72 -0.13
N LEU A 19 -4.55 7.78 -0.76
CA LEU A 19 -5.09 7.11 -1.94
C LEU A 19 -6.33 6.30 -1.59
N HIS A 20 -6.31 5.65 -0.44
CA HIS A 20 -7.46 4.87 0.01
C HIS A 20 -8.66 5.79 0.25
N ALA A 21 -8.43 6.93 0.85
CA ALA A 21 -9.50 7.89 1.12
C ALA A 21 -10.08 8.46 -0.17
N ASP A 22 -9.26 8.53 -1.22
CA ASP A 22 -9.71 8.99 -2.53
C ASP A 22 -10.55 7.93 -3.25
N GLY A 23 -10.68 6.74 -2.67
CA GLY A 23 -11.44 5.67 -3.27
C GLY A 23 -10.69 4.89 -4.32
N GLN A 24 -9.39 4.99 -4.35
CA GLN A 24 -8.58 4.26 -5.31
C GLN A 24 -8.55 2.78 -4.98
N PRO A 25 -8.76 1.91 -5.97
CA PRO A 25 -8.68 0.46 -5.74
C PRO A 25 -7.23 0.02 -5.53
N SER A 26 -7.07 -1.17 -4.94
CA SER A 26 -5.74 -1.66 -4.61
C SER A 26 -4.83 -1.82 -5.83
N TYR A 27 -5.38 -2.22 -6.97
CA TYR A 27 -4.54 -2.40 -8.15
C TYR A 27 -4.00 -1.07 -8.68
N ILE A 28 -4.74 0.01 -8.53
CA ILE A 28 -4.27 1.34 -8.90
C ILE A 28 -3.18 1.78 -7.93
N MET A 29 -3.41 1.54 -6.63
CA MET A 29 -2.42 1.89 -5.62
C MET A 29 -1.13 1.10 -5.82
N ALA A 30 -1.25 -0.18 -6.17
CA ALA A 30 -0.09 -1.02 -6.44
C ALA A 30 0.72 -0.47 -7.60
N HIS A 31 0.04 -0.05 -8.64
CA HIS A 31 0.71 0.54 -9.80
C HIS A 31 1.40 1.85 -9.42
N TYR A 32 0.73 2.65 -8.62
CA TYR A 32 1.28 3.94 -8.18
C TYR A 32 2.59 3.75 -7.42
N PHE A 33 2.62 2.76 -6.53
CA PHE A 33 3.81 2.51 -5.72
C PHE A 33 4.83 1.59 -6.41
N GLY A 34 4.46 1.01 -7.55
CA GLY A 34 5.36 0.10 -8.26
C GLY A 34 5.53 -1.23 -7.57
N VAL A 35 4.49 -1.73 -6.93
CA VAL A 35 4.52 -3.02 -6.23
C VAL A 35 3.45 -3.94 -6.81
N SER A 36 3.48 -5.21 -6.43
CA SER A 36 2.48 -6.16 -6.89
C SER A 36 1.17 -5.96 -6.15
N ASP A 37 0.08 -6.47 -6.75
CA ASP A 37 -1.23 -6.41 -6.11
C ASP A 37 -1.20 -7.12 -4.75
N ASP A 38 -0.51 -8.26 -4.68
CA ASP A 38 -0.41 -9.01 -3.44
C ASP A 38 0.27 -8.18 -2.36
N ALA A 39 1.34 -7.51 -2.72
CA ALA A 39 2.06 -6.66 -1.76
C ALA A 39 1.18 -5.52 -1.29
N MET A 40 0.44 -4.91 -2.21
CA MET A 40 -0.46 -3.81 -1.85
C MET A 40 -1.58 -4.29 -0.94
N THR A 41 -2.17 -5.43 -1.26
CA THR A 41 -3.24 -6.00 -0.44
C THR A 41 -2.73 -6.31 0.96
N TYR A 42 -1.55 -6.88 1.05
CA TYR A 42 -0.94 -7.18 2.33
C TYR A 42 -0.72 -5.90 3.16
N ARG A 43 -0.24 -4.86 2.50
CA ARG A 43 -0.02 -3.58 3.16
C ARG A 43 -1.31 -2.99 3.69
N LEU A 44 -2.36 -3.04 2.88
CA LEU A 44 -3.67 -2.53 3.29
C LEU A 44 -4.21 -3.29 4.50
N LYS A 45 -4.01 -4.60 4.52
CA LYS A 45 -4.42 -5.41 5.66
C LYS A 45 -3.66 -5.00 6.93
N ASN A 46 -2.36 -4.79 6.81
CA ASN A 46 -1.55 -4.40 7.95
C ASN A 46 -1.96 -3.04 8.50
N LEU A 47 -2.40 -2.16 7.64
CA LEU A 47 -2.86 -0.84 8.05
C LEU A 47 -4.34 -0.81 8.40
N ARG A 48 -5.01 -1.96 8.24
CA ARG A 48 -6.45 -2.11 8.51
C ARG A 48 -7.29 -1.20 7.66
N LEU A 49 -6.89 -1.02 6.42
CA LEU A 49 -7.62 -0.21 5.46
C LEU A 49 -8.38 -1.05 4.44
N GLY A 50 -7.97 -2.29 4.28
CA GLY A 50 -8.57 -3.16 3.30
C GLY A 50 -9.74 -3.97 3.79
#